data_aa394475a7b4ca49edc45bce737158ec
#
_entry.id   aa394475a7b4ca49edc45bce737158ec
#
_cell.length_a   1.000
_cell.length_b   1.000
_cell.length_c   1.000
_cell.angle_alpha   90.00
_cell.angle_beta   90.00
_cell.angle_gamma   90.00
#
_symmetry.space_group_name_H-M   'P 1'
#
loop_
_entity.id
_entity.type
_entity.pdbx_description
1 polymer ?
#
loop_
_entity_poly.entity_id
_entity_poly.type
_entity_poly.pdbx_seq_one_letter_code
_entity_poly.pdbx_strand_id
1 'polypeptide(L)'
;PMIGLLGVTTNGCLTLFGMKTEADDGVASEEDLRLMVENSGEQGTIAHEEQEWIENVFDFGDMTASGAMTPEPDVTAFSLEDTNDEILQTIRETGLSRYPVYDEDINDICGILNARDFLLNLQSGDPQPLKSLLRPAYFVPESVHADQLFKDMQAQKHHLAVVVDEYGGTAGIVTIEDLLEEIVGDIFDEFDPAEPKDLTEVGEGIWRVSGSMRVDEFAEELDFTLPEDRDYDTVAGMILSCLPTIPEDGTTPSVETCGIHFDVQSIEDRKILWAVARKIVPEKEDEE
;
A
#
# COMPACT_ATOMS: atom_id res chain seq x y z
N PRO A 1 -0.28 -7.47 56.40
CA PRO A 1 -0.37 -6.17 57.10
C PRO A 1 0.68 -5.17 56.60
N MET A 2 1.92 -5.58 56.26
CA MET A 2 2.98 -4.67 55.79
C MET A 2 2.69 -3.99 54.45
N ILE A 3 2.08 -4.70 53.46
CA ILE A 3 1.75 -4.16 52.14
C ILE A 3 0.70 -3.03 52.25
N GLY A 4 -0.30 -3.19 53.13
CA GLY A 4 -1.31 -2.16 53.38
C GLY A 4 -0.75 -0.89 54.02
N LEU A 5 0.25 -1.03 54.91
CA LEU A 5 0.90 0.10 55.55
C LEU A 5 1.78 0.89 54.56
N LEU A 6 2.47 0.17 53.65
CA LEU A 6 3.25 0.80 52.58
C LEU A 6 2.33 1.57 51.60
N GLY A 7 1.20 0.99 51.21
CA GLY A 7 0.23 1.65 50.32
C GLY A 7 -0.34 2.96 50.92
N VAL A 8 -0.71 2.94 52.20
CA VAL A 8 -1.22 4.14 52.90
C VAL A 8 -0.15 5.23 53.02
N THR A 9 1.11 4.86 53.32
CA THR A 9 2.20 5.84 53.39
C THR A 9 2.58 6.41 52.02
N THR A 10 2.58 5.60 50.95
CA THR A 10 2.87 6.05 49.60
C THR A 10 1.77 6.99 49.10
N ASN A 11 0.49 6.62 49.26
CA ASN A 11 -0.65 7.46 48.89
C ASN A 11 -0.68 8.77 49.71
N GLY A 12 -0.32 8.73 50.97
CA GLY A 12 -0.21 9.92 51.81
C GLY A 12 0.88 10.89 51.37
N CYS A 13 2.03 10.37 50.93
CA CYS A 13 3.11 11.20 50.38
C CYS A 13 2.70 11.81 49.01
N LEU A 14 2.10 11.02 48.12
CA LEU A 14 1.68 11.50 46.80
C LEU A 14 0.62 12.61 46.90
N THR A 15 -0.34 12.48 47.84
CA THR A 15 -1.36 13.52 48.10
C THR A 15 -0.74 14.81 48.66
N LEU A 16 0.32 14.70 49.47
CA LEU A 16 1.03 15.85 50.04
C LEU A 16 1.79 16.66 48.97
N PHE A 17 2.23 15.99 47.90
CA PHE A 17 2.87 16.60 46.73
C PHE A 17 1.89 17.02 45.63
N GLY A 18 0.56 16.91 45.84
CA GLY A 18 -0.47 17.34 44.91
C GLY A 18 -0.61 16.41 43.71
N MET A 19 -0.02 15.22 43.77
CA MET A 19 -0.21 14.18 42.72
C MET A 19 -1.49 13.41 43.05
N LYS A 20 -2.37 13.28 42.04
CA LYS A 20 -3.60 12.48 42.17
C LYS A 20 -3.22 11.02 42.40
N THR A 21 -3.74 10.44 43.48
CA THR A 21 -3.55 9.03 43.87
C THR A 21 -4.64 8.10 43.35
N GLU A 22 -5.57 8.61 42.58
CA GLU A 22 -6.43 7.75 41.79
C GLU A 22 -5.57 7.16 40.65
N ALA A 23 -5.32 5.85 40.73
CA ALA A 23 -5.11 5.11 39.49
C ALA A 23 -6.34 5.45 38.68
N ASP A 24 -6.19 6.32 37.69
CA ASP A 24 -7.12 6.41 36.60
C ASP A 24 -7.35 4.94 36.22
N ASP A 25 -8.60 4.46 36.26
CA ASP A 25 -8.95 3.16 35.71
C ASP A 25 -8.69 3.32 34.19
N GLY A 26 -7.41 3.20 33.85
CA GLY A 26 -6.85 3.60 32.56
C GLY A 26 -7.48 2.73 31.50
N VAL A 27 -8.49 3.26 30.88
CA VAL A 27 -8.81 2.88 29.53
C VAL A 27 -7.55 3.21 28.74
N ALA A 28 -6.81 2.18 28.33
CA ALA A 28 -5.60 2.35 27.54
C ALA A 28 -5.95 3.24 26.34
N SER A 29 -5.19 4.32 26.17
CA SER A 29 -5.34 5.15 24.98
C SER A 29 -4.92 4.34 23.75
N GLU A 30 -5.33 4.75 22.57
CA GLU A 30 -4.88 4.14 21.31
C GLU A 30 -3.34 4.14 21.22
N GLU A 31 -2.70 5.23 21.66
CA GLU A 31 -1.25 5.37 21.74
C GLU A 31 -0.61 4.34 22.67
N ASP A 32 -1.25 4.05 23.83
CA ASP A 32 -0.79 3.00 24.72
C ASP A 32 -0.91 1.60 24.10
N LEU A 33 -1.97 1.38 23.29
CA LEU A 33 -2.16 0.11 22.56
C LEU A 33 -1.12 -0.04 21.45
N ARG A 34 -0.84 1.02 20.68
CA ARG A 34 0.22 1.02 19.64
C ARG A 34 1.58 0.66 20.24
N LEU A 35 1.95 1.31 21.34
CA LEU A 35 3.19 1.00 22.07
C LEU A 35 3.24 -0.45 22.61
N MET A 36 2.10 -1.01 23.02
CA MET A 36 2.05 -2.42 23.45
C MET A 36 2.27 -3.38 22.28
N VAL A 37 1.73 -3.06 21.10
CA VAL A 37 1.88 -3.85 19.87
C VAL A 37 3.33 -3.81 19.41
N GLU A 38 3.94 -2.61 19.33
CA GLU A 38 5.33 -2.41 18.97
C GLU A 38 6.28 -3.21 19.88
N ASN A 39 6.15 -3.06 21.21
CA ASN A 39 6.93 -3.83 22.17
C ASN A 39 6.74 -5.36 22.04
N SER A 40 5.55 -5.81 21.65
CA SER A 40 5.26 -7.24 21.48
C SER A 40 5.89 -7.79 20.20
N GLY A 41 5.99 -6.98 19.15
CA GLY A 41 6.73 -7.27 17.93
C GLY A 41 8.23 -7.40 18.19
N GLU A 42 8.85 -6.42 18.89
CA GLU A 42 10.26 -6.46 19.25
C GLU A 42 10.63 -7.69 20.11
N GLN A 43 9.70 -8.15 20.96
CA GLN A 43 9.89 -9.34 21.79
C GLN A 43 9.62 -10.65 21.05
N GLY A 44 9.20 -10.59 19.78
CA GLY A 44 8.84 -11.77 18.97
C GLY A 44 7.60 -12.51 19.47
N THR A 45 6.73 -11.85 20.24
CA THR A 45 5.48 -12.42 20.77
C THR A 45 4.37 -12.38 19.71
N ILE A 46 4.43 -11.40 18.81
CA ILE A 46 3.54 -11.19 17.67
C ILE A 46 4.41 -11.26 16.41
N ALA A 47 3.93 -11.93 15.35
CA ALA A 47 4.61 -11.93 14.06
C ALA A 47 4.59 -10.52 13.44
N HIS A 48 5.59 -10.20 12.60
CA HIS A 48 5.68 -8.88 11.99
C HIS A 48 4.44 -8.53 11.15
N GLU A 49 3.94 -9.48 10.38
CA GLU A 49 2.69 -9.34 9.60
C GLU A 49 1.47 -9.06 10.50
N GLU A 50 1.37 -9.73 11.67
CA GLU A 50 0.27 -9.51 12.62
C GLU A 50 0.36 -8.12 13.26
N GLN A 51 1.57 -7.62 13.52
CA GLN A 51 1.80 -6.26 14.01
C GLN A 51 1.34 -5.24 12.98
N GLU A 52 1.75 -5.40 11.72
CA GLU A 52 1.38 -4.52 10.61
C GLU A 52 -0.14 -4.44 10.43
N TRP A 53 -0.85 -5.57 10.46
CA TRP A 53 -2.32 -5.56 10.39
C TRP A 53 -2.97 -4.79 11.53
N ILE A 54 -2.43 -4.89 12.75
CA ILE A 54 -2.98 -4.15 13.89
C ILE A 54 -2.75 -2.64 13.71
N GLU A 55 -1.59 -2.23 13.24
CA GLU A 55 -1.27 -0.83 12.95
C GLU A 55 -2.17 -0.29 11.84
N ASN A 56 -2.33 -1.03 10.74
CA ASN A 56 -3.24 -0.68 9.64
C ASN A 56 -4.70 -0.52 10.10
N VAL A 57 -5.18 -1.34 11.04
CA VAL A 57 -6.54 -1.19 11.62
C VAL A 57 -6.70 0.15 12.35
N PHE A 58 -5.67 0.61 13.07
CA PHE A 58 -5.71 1.93 13.72
C PHE A 58 -5.71 3.05 12.68
N ASP A 59 -4.83 2.96 11.67
CA ASP A 59 -4.72 3.98 10.62
C ASP A 59 -5.99 4.04 9.76
N PHE A 60 -6.63 2.90 9.49
CA PHE A 60 -7.90 2.82 8.79
C PHE A 60 -9.03 3.58 9.50
N GLY A 61 -9.01 3.64 10.85
CA GLY A 61 -9.98 4.40 11.64
C GLY A 61 -9.90 5.93 11.39
N ASP A 62 -8.71 6.42 11.12
CA ASP A 62 -8.44 7.85 10.87
C ASP A 62 -8.49 8.22 9.38
N MET A 63 -8.42 7.23 8.50
CA MET A 63 -8.46 7.42 7.05
C MET A 63 -9.82 7.91 6.56
N THR A 64 -9.83 8.69 5.47
CA THR A 64 -11.04 9.14 4.79
C THR A 64 -11.21 8.44 3.44
N ALA A 65 -12.39 8.54 2.85
CA ALA A 65 -12.66 8.01 1.50
C ALA A 65 -11.66 8.54 0.46
N SER A 66 -11.23 9.80 0.59
CA SER A 66 -10.20 10.40 -0.26
C SER A 66 -8.84 9.69 -0.15
N GLY A 67 -8.52 9.08 1.00
CA GLY A 67 -7.27 8.34 1.21
C GLY A 67 -7.25 6.97 0.53
N ALA A 68 -8.41 6.30 0.48
CA ALA A 68 -8.54 4.94 -0.06
C ALA A 68 -9.13 4.90 -1.49
N MET A 69 -9.51 6.03 -2.09
CA MET A 69 -10.15 6.05 -3.40
C MET A 69 -9.17 5.90 -4.54
N THR A 70 -9.62 5.30 -5.64
CA THR A 70 -9.03 5.48 -6.96
C THR A 70 -9.40 6.88 -7.47
N PRO A 71 -8.42 7.79 -7.71
CA PRO A 71 -8.69 9.16 -8.17
C PRO A 71 -9.35 9.20 -9.55
N GLU A 72 -10.14 10.24 -9.81
CA GLU A 72 -10.89 10.41 -11.07
C GLU A 72 -10.07 10.18 -12.35
N PRO A 73 -8.80 10.65 -12.51
CA PRO A 73 -8.01 10.42 -13.70
C PRO A 73 -7.71 8.93 -13.99
N ASP A 74 -7.72 8.09 -12.96
CA ASP A 74 -7.40 6.66 -13.04
C ASP A 74 -8.68 5.80 -13.11
N VAL A 75 -9.86 6.42 -13.03
CA VAL A 75 -11.14 5.71 -13.09
C VAL A 75 -11.46 5.28 -14.51
N THR A 76 -11.63 3.99 -14.73
CA THR A 76 -12.21 3.46 -15.97
C THR A 76 -13.73 3.57 -15.89
N ALA A 77 -14.34 4.42 -16.72
CA ALA A 77 -15.77 4.65 -16.80
C ALA A 77 -16.26 4.59 -18.24
N PHE A 78 -17.59 4.47 -18.44
CA PHE A 78 -18.23 4.47 -19.75
C PHE A 78 -19.14 5.67 -19.91
N SER A 79 -19.24 6.16 -21.16
CA SER A 79 -20.31 7.07 -21.57
C SER A 79 -21.57 6.27 -21.89
N LEU A 80 -22.75 6.88 -21.69
CA LEU A 80 -24.01 6.33 -22.18
C LEU A 80 -24.06 6.21 -23.71
N GLU A 81 -23.20 6.97 -24.41
CA GLU A 81 -23.08 6.96 -25.87
C GLU A 81 -22.12 5.89 -26.42
N ASP A 82 -21.34 5.23 -25.54
CA ASP A 82 -20.38 4.20 -25.94
C ASP A 82 -21.10 3.00 -26.59
N THR A 83 -20.46 2.47 -27.60
CA THR A 83 -20.98 1.30 -28.28
C THR A 83 -20.71 0.01 -27.51
N ASN A 84 -21.55 -1.00 -27.72
CA ASN A 84 -21.37 -2.31 -27.10
C ASN A 84 -19.98 -2.93 -27.36
N ASP A 85 -19.38 -2.64 -28.52
CA ASP A 85 -18.07 -3.19 -28.88
C ASP A 85 -16.95 -2.50 -28.09
N GLU A 86 -17.02 -1.17 -27.90
CA GLU A 86 -16.08 -0.40 -27.07
C GLU A 86 -16.14 -0.86 -25.63
N ILE A 87 -17.34 -0.95 -25.05
CA ILE A 87 -17.55 -1.44 -23.67
C ILE A 87 -16.97 -2.86 -23.52
N LEU A 88 -17.25 -3.75 -24.49
CA LEU A 88 -16.75 -5.12 -24.46
C LEU A 88 -15.23 -5.20 -24.53
N GLN A 89 -14.60 -4.34 -25.34
CA GLN A 89 -13.16 -4.27 -25.46
C GLN A 89 -12.54 -3.81 -24.12
N THR A 90 -13.03 -2.74 -23.54
CA THR A 90 -12.53 -2.22 -22.25
C THR A 90 -12.70 -3.25 -21.12
N ILE A 91 -13.83 -3.95 -21.06
CA ILE A 91 -14.03 -5.04 -20.08
C ILE A 91 -12.99 -6.15 -20.25
N ARG A 92 -12.60 -6.49 -21.50
CA ARG A 92 -11.58 -7.52 -21.75
C ARG A 92 -10.18 -7.07 -21.37
N GLU A 93 -9.88 -5.78 -21.58
CA GLU A 93 -8.57 -5.21 -21.31
C GLU A 93 -8.33 -5.00 -19.80
N THR A 94 -9.35 -4.51 -19.09
CA THR A 94 -9.23 -4.17 -17.66
C THR A 94 -9.60 -5.31 -16.72
N GLY A 95 -10.50 -6.21 -17.13
CA GLY A 95 -10.99 -7.31 -16.29
C GLY A 95 -11.87 -6.88 -15.11
N LEU A 96 -12.17 -5.58 -14.96
CA LEU A 96 -12.93 -5.06 -13.82
C LEU A 96 -14.38 -5.56 -13.81
N SER A 97 -14.97 -5.65 -12.65
CA SER A 97 -16.34 -6.17 -12.47
C SER A 97 -17.40 -5.08 -12.52
N ARG A 98 -17.07 -3.83 -12.21
CA ARG A 98 -18.01 -2.71 -12.10
C ARG A 98 -17.40 -1.46 -12.69
N TYR A 99 -18.21 -0.70 -13.39
CA TYR A 99 -17.80 0.52 -14.07
C TYR A 99 -18.82 1.62 -13.82
N PRO A 100 -18.40 2.82 -13.41
CA PRO A 100 -19.25 4.00 -13.46
C PRO A 100 -19.69 4.28 -14.91
N VAL A 101 -20.92 4.76 -15.06
CA VAL A 101 -21.44 5.22 -16.34
C VAL A 101 -21.95 6.63 -16.21
N TYR A 102 -21.50 7.53 -17.08
CA TYR A 102 -21.85 8.95 -17.08
C TYR A 102 -22.64 9.35 -18.32
N ASP A 103 -23.35 10.49 -18.26
CA ASP A 103 -24.11 11.04 -19.38
C ASP A 103 -23.26 12.03 -20.20
N GLU A 104 -23.02 13.23 -19.68
CA GLU A 104 -22.26 14.27 -20.40
C GLU A 104 -20.75 14.17 -20.14
N ASP A 105 -20.35 14.07 -18.86
CA ASP A 105 -18.96 13.91 -18.43
C ASP A 105 -18.88 13.05 -17.14
N ILE A 106 -17.65 12.78 -16.68
CA ILE A 106 -17.38 11.93 -15.50
C ILE A 106 -18.03 12.49 -14.21
N ASN A 107 -18.37 13.78 -14.15
CA ASN A 107 -19.07 14.40 -13.02
C ASN A 107 -20.56 14.10 -13.01
N ASP A 108 -21.13 13.63 -14.12
CA ASP A 108 -22.54 13.26 -14.24
C ASP A 108 -22.72 11.73 -14.29
N ILE A 109 -22.30 11.05 -13.22
CA ILE A 109 -22.46 9.60 -13.11
C ILE A 109 -23.92 9.24 -12.90
N CYS A 110 -24.51 8.59 -13.88
CA CYS A 110 -25.91 8.16 -13.88
C CYS A 110 -26.15 6.75 -13.33
N GLY A 111 -25.10 5.96 -13.11
CA GLY A 111 -25.22 4.62 -12.52
C GLY A 111 -23.94 3.79 -12.65
N ILE A 112 -24.04 2.56 -12.14
CA ILE A 112 -22.94 1.58 -12.18
C ILE A 112 -23.35 0.41 -13.07
N LEU A 113 -22.52 0.11 -14.07
CA LEU A 113 -22.63 -1.08 -14.90
C LEU A 113 -21.90 -2.25 -14.27
N ASN A 114 -22.58 -3.39 -14.18
CA ASN A 114 -21.94 -4.66 -13.84
C ASN A 114 -21.53 -5.39 -15.11
N ALA A 115 -20.23 -5.68 -15.28
CA ALA A 115 -19.69 -6.35 -16.47
C ALA A 115 -20.41 -7.68 -16.78
N ARG A 116 -20.72 -8.48 -15.75
CA ARG A 116 -21.42 -9.75 -15.91
C ARG A 116 -22.83 -9.55 -16.46
N ASP A 117 -23.58 -8.57 -15.91
CA ASP A 117 -24.95 -8.30 -16.35
C ASP A 117 -24.95 -7.80 -17.82
N PHE A 118 -23.96 -6.98 -18.19
CA PHE A 118 -23.75 -6.53 -19.56
C PHE A 118 -23.45 -7.70 -20.53
N LEU A 119 -22.50 -8.58 -20.17
CA LEU A 119 -22.13 -9.72 -21.01
C LEU A 119 -23.32 -10.69 -21.19
N LEU A 120 -24.11 -10.92 -20.15
CA LEU A 120 -25.31 -11.75 -20.25
C LEU A 120 -26.38 -11.09 -21.13
N ASN A 121 -26.51 -9.76 -21.05
CA ASN A 121 -27.42 -9.02 -21.90
C ASN A 121 -27.04 -9.13 -23.40
N LEU A 122 -25.77 -9.04 -23.73
CA LEU A 122 -25.28 -9.20 -25.12
C LEU A 122 -25.58 -10.61 -25.70
N GLN A 123 -25.62 -11.63 -24.84
CA GLN A 123 -25.92 -13.01 -25.22
C GLN A 123 -27.43 -13.30 -25.29
N SER A 124 -28.27 -12.36 -24.83
CA SER A 124 -29.72 -12.53 -24.87
C SER A 124 -30.24 -12.39 -26.31
N GLY A 125 -31.36 -13.04 -26.58
CA GLY A 125 -32.03 -12.91 -27.90
C GLY A 125 -32.65 -11.53 -28.13
N ASP A 126 -32.76 -10.68 -27.10
CA ASP A 126 -33.31 -9.32 -27.16
C ASP A 126 -32.51 -8.41 -26.21
N PRO A 127 -31.31 -7.91 -26.63
CA PRO A 127 -30.46 -7.09 -25.81
C PRO A 127 -31.13 -5.77 -25.42
N GLN A 128 -31.17 -5.50 -24.11
CA GLN A 128 -31.75 -4.28 -23.56
C GLN A 128 -30.75 -3.11 -23.66
N PRO A 129 -31.22 -1.84 -23.75
CA PRO A 129 -30.34 -0.67 -23.78
C PRO A 129 -29.47 -0.56 -22.53
N LEU A 130 -28.24 -0.03 -22.67
CA LEU A 130 -27.27 0.16 -21.59
C LEU A 130 -27.90 0.79 -20.34
N LYS A 131 -28.66 1.86 -20.52
CA LYS A 131 -29.33 2.59 -19.42
C LYS A 131 -30.22 1.70 -18.55
N SER A 132 -30.81 0.64 -19.09
CA SER A 132 -31.68 -0.28 -18.32
C SER A 132 -30.91 -1.30 -17.50
N LEU A 133 -29.62 -1.46 -17.75
CA LEU A 133 -28.72 -2.35 -17.01
C LEU A 133 -28.04 -1.67 -15.80
N LEU A 134 -28.12 -0.34 -15.75
CA LEU A 134 -27.47 0.44 -14.72
C LEU A 134 -28.13 0.24 -13.35
N ARG A 135 -27.29 0.06 -12.34
CA ARG A 135 -27.68 0.09 -10.94
C ARG A 135 -27.47 1.50 -10.39
N PRO A 136 -28.27 1.94 -9.40
CA PRO A 136 -28.06 3.23 -8.78
C PRO A 136 -26.64 3.35 -8.21
N ALA A 137 -25.97 4.48 -8.48
CA ALA A 137 -24.70 4.80 -7.86
C ALA A 137 -24.89 5.22 -6.40
N TYR A 138 -23.95 4.88 -5.55
CA TYR A 138 -23.89 5.30 -4.15
C TYR A 138 -22.85 6.39 -4.03
N PHE A 139 -23.25 7.60 -3.67
CA PHE A 139 -22.40 8.78 -3.58
C PHE A 139 -22.00 9.07 -2.15
N VAL A 140 -20.75 9.40 -1.92
CA VAL A 140 -20.20 9.73 -0.60
C VAL A 140 -19.25 10.92 -0.70
N PRO A 141 -19.16 11.80 0.31
CA PRO A 141 -18.18 12.88 0.31
C PRO A 141 -16.77 12.34 0.58
N GLU A 142 -15.74 13.06 0.08
CA GLU A 142 -14.32 12.74 0.32
C GLU A 142 -13.96 12.61 1.80
N SER A 143 -14.63 13.39 2.66
CA SER A 143 -14.34 13.48 4.10
C SER A 143 -14.96 12.37 4.96
N VAL A 144 -15.73 11.44 4.39
CA VAL A 144 -16.28 10.33 5.18
C VAL A 144 -15.16 9.41 5.64
N HIS A 145 -15.19 8.98 6.90
CA HIS A 145 -14.19 8.05 7.42
C HIS A 145 -14.35 6.66 6.78
N ALA A 146 -13.22 6.02 6.47
CA ALA A 146 -13.15 4.74 5.79
C ALA A 146 -13.88 3.64 6.56
N ASP A 147 -13.75 3.60 7.90
CA ASP A 147 -14.43 2.64 8.76
C ASP A 147 -15.96 2.76 8.73
N GLN A 148 -16.47 4.02 8.70
CA GLN A 148 -17.90 4.28 8.59
C GLN A 148 -18.41 3.92 7.19
N LEU A 149 -17.65 4.32 6.15
CA LEU A 149 -17.97 4.02 4.76
C LEU A 149 -18.05 2.49 4.54
N PHE A 150 -17.06 1.74 5.04
CA PHE A 150 -17.04 0.29 4.95
C PHE A 150 -18.31 -0.35 5.58
N LYS A 151 -18.67 0.09 6.80
CA LYS A 151 -19.88 -0.39 7.49
C LYS A 151 -21.16 -0.09 6.69
N ASP A 152 -21.27 1.12 6.14
CA ASP A 152 -22.44 1.54 5.37
C ASP A 152 -22.54 0.79 4.04
N MET A 153 -21.43 0.64 3.31
CA MET A 153 -21.39 -0.14 2.08
C MET A 153 -21.77 -1.61 2.32
N GLN A 154 -21.23 -2.22 3.38
CA GLN A 154 -21.55 -3.59 3.75
C GLN A 154 -23.05 -3.74 4.13
N ALA A 155 -23.60 -2.84 4.95
CA ALA A 155 -24.99 -2.89 5.38
C ALA A 155 -25.97 -2.72 4.21
N GLN A 156 -25.64 -1.86 3.25
CA GLN A 156 -26.46 -1.57 2.08
C GLN A 156 -26.15 -2.46 0.87
N LYS A 157 -25.12 -3.31 0.96
CA LYS A 157 -24.63 -4.20 -0.11
C LYS A 157 -24.16 -3.42 -1.36
N HIS A 158 -23.57 -2.26 -1.15
CA HIS A 158 -22.84 -1.55 -2.17
C HIS A 158 -21.41 -2.06 -2.23
N HIS A 159 -20.89 -2.37 -3.41
CA HIS A 159 -19.52 -2.80 -3.62
C HIS A 159 -18.64 -1.71 -4.22
N LEU A 160 -19.24 -0.62 -4.69
CA LEU A 160 -18.58 0.53 -5.25
C LEU A 160 -19.35 1.78 -4.82
N ALA A 161 -18.63 2.79 -4.34
CA ALA A 161 -19.13 4.12 -4.06
C ALA A 161 -18.42 5.13 -4.97
N VAL A 162 -19.14 6.17 -5.37
CA VAL A 162 -18.61 7.33 -6.09
C VAL A 162 -18.28 8.40 -5.05
N VAL A 163 -17.04 8.82 -5.00
CA VAL A 163 -16.57 9.87 -4.09
C VAL A 163 -16.74 11.23 -4.77
N VAL A 164 -17.37 12.17 -4.07
CA VAL A 164 -17.66 13.49 -4.59
C VAL A 164 -16.98 14.58 -3.76
N ASP A 165 -16.50 15.59 -4.45
CA ASP A 165 -15.91 16.79 -3.86
C ASP A 165 -16.97 17.76 -3.29
N GLU A 166 -16.54 18.86 -2.69
CA GLU A 166 -17.40 19.91 -2.12
C GLU A 166 -18.19 20.70 -3.17
N TYR A 167 -17.86 20.56 -4.44
CA TYR A 167 -18.56 21.22 -5.56
C TYR A 167 -19.55 20.28 -6.25
N GLY A 168 -19.57 19.01 -5.85
CA GLY A 168 -20.42 17.97 -6.42
C GLY A 168 -19.80 17.28 -7.65
N GLY A 169 -18.52 17.54 -7.95
CA GLY A 169 -17.77 16.81 -8.97
C GLY A 169 -17.35 15.43 -8.47
N THR A 170 -17.06 14.53 -9.38
CA THR A 170 -16.51 13.20 -9.05
C THR A 170 -15.02 13.34 -8.74
N ALA A 171 -14.63 13.06 -7.50
CA ALA A 171 -13.23 13.02 -7.06
C ALA A 171 -12.59 11.66 -7.37
N GLY A 172 -13.39 10.60 -7.35
CA GLY A 172 -12.92 9.24 -7.61
C GLY A 172 -13.97 8.18 -7.29
N ILE A 173 -13.52 6.95 -7.16
CA ILE A 173 -14.36 5.83 -6.72
C ILE A 173 -13.64 5.06 -5.60
N VAL A 174 -14.41 4.36 -4.77
CA VAL A 174 -13.86 3.46 -3.76
C VAL A 174 -14.67 2.18 -3.74
N THR A 175 -14.00 1.04 -3.66
CA THR A 175 -14.63 -0.28 -3.55
C THR A 175 -14.50 -0.85 -2.13
N ILE A 176 -15.26 -1.91 -1.81
CA ILE A 176 -15.05 -2.64 -0.55
C ILE A 176 -13.69 -3.31 -0.54
N GLU A 177 -13.25 -3.75 -1.70
CA GLU A 177 -11.98 -4.39 -1.95
C GLU A 177 -10.83 -3.42 -1.59
N ASP A 178 -10.84 -2.16 -2.05
CA ASP A 178 -9.85 -1.13 -1.71
C ASP A 178 -9.82 -0.84 -0.19
N LEU A 179 -11.00 -0.72 0.44
CA LEU A 179 -11.08 -0.50 1.89
C LEU A 179 -10.55 -1.68 2.72
N LEU A 180 -10.63 -2.90 2.20
CA LEU A 180 -10.05 -4.08 2.85
C LEU A 180 -8.54 -4.15 2.66
N GLU A 181 -8.05 -3.74 1.50
CA GLU A 181 -6.63 -3.68 1.17
C GLU A 181 -5.87 -2.76 2.14
N GLU A 182 -6.47 -1.64 2.54
CA GLU A 182 -5.89 -0.73 3.54
C GLU A 182 -5.68 -1.38 4.92
N ILE A 183 -6.44 -2.43 5.25
CA ILE A 183 -6.28 -3.16 6.52
C ILE A 183 -5.32 -4.35 6.39
N VAL A 184 -5.47 -5.12 5.31
CA VAL A 184 -4.80 -6.42 5.15
C VAL A 184 -3.48 -6.27 4.40
N GLY A 185 -3.28 -5.14 3.69
CA GLY A 185 -2.23 -4.98 2.70
C GLY A 185 -2.58 -5.73 1.39
N ASP A 186 -1.64 -5.76 0.46
CA ASP A 186 -1.81 -6.46 -0.82
C ASP A 186 -2.22 -7.91 -0.59
N ILE A 187 -3.46 -8.26 -0.94
CA ILE A 187 -3.93 -9.64 -0.91
C ILE A 187 -3.48 -10.29 -2.22
N PHE A 188 -2.34 -11.00 -2.17
CA PHE A 188 -1.86 -11.74 -3.33
C PHE A 188 -2.86 -12.82 -3.74
N ASP A 189 -3.33 -12.77 -5.00
CA ASP A 189 -4.09 -13.85 -5.59
C ASP A 189 -3.13 -15.03 -5.92
N GLU A 190 -3.63 -16.26 -5.84
CA GLU A 190 -2.87 -17.47 -6.21
C GLU A 190 -2.35 -17.42 -7.67
N PHE A 191 -2.83 -16.49 -8.48
CA PHE A 191 -2.46 -16.26 -9.87
C PHE A 191 -1.62 -15.00 -10.10
N ASP A 192 -1.39 -14.18 -9.05
CA ASP A 192 -0.48 -13.05 -9.18
C ASP A 192 0.93 -13.56 -9.42
N PRO A 193 1.65 -13.02 -10.41
CA PRO A 193 3.06 -13.33 -10.54
C PRO A 193 3.71 -12.95 -9.22
N ALA A 194 4.34 -13.92 -8.55
CA ALA A 194 5.05 -13.66 -7.29
C ALA A 194 5.84 -12.37 -7.44
N GLU A 195 5.62 -11.41 -6.54
CA GLU A 195 6.43 -10.20 -6.53
C GLU A 195 7.89 -10.59 -6.67
N PRO A 196 8.63 -9.93 -7.56
CA PRO A 196 10.03 -10.24 -7.71
C PRO A 196 10.67 -9.97 -6.36
N LYS A 197 11.13 -11.05 -5.68
CA LYS A 197 11.83 -10.93 -4.40
C LYS A 197 12.86 -9.82 -4.50
N ASP A 198 12.94 -8.96 -3.50
CA ASP A 198 13.89 -7.85 -3.45
C ASP A 198 15.31 -8.26 -3.76
N LEU A 199 15.65 -9.53 -3.50
CA LEU A 199 16.91 -10.17 -3.87
C LEU A 199 16.66 -11.56 -4.49
N THR A 200 17.18 -11.77 -5.68
CA THR A 200 17.08 -13.06 -6.40
C THR A 200 18.41 -13.39 -7.04
N GLU A 201 18.97 -14.56 -6.74
CA GLU A 201 20.16 -15.06 -7.43
C GLU A 201 19.80 -15.48 -8.87
N VAL A 202 20.32 -14.77 -9.86
CA VAL A 202 20.07 -15.00 -11.29
C VAL A 202 21.20 -15.74 -11.99
N GLY A 203 22.29 -16.01 -11.28
CA GLY A 203 23.45 -16.76 -11.76
C GLY A 203 24.46 -16.94 -10.64
N GLU A 204 25.44 -17.79 -10.80
CA GLU A 204 26.47 -18.05 -9.79
C GLU A 204 27.21 -16.75 -9.44
N GLY A 205 26.97 -16.23 -8.22
CA GLY A 205 27.51 -14.96 -7.74
C GLY A 205 26.95 -13.71 -8.40
N ILE A 206 25.76 -13.80 -9.01
CA ILE A 206 25.05 -12.69 -9.66
C ILE A 206 23.64 -12.62 -9.08
N TRP A 207 23.29 -11.47 -8.55
CA TRP A 207 21.99 -11.22 -7.93
C TRP A 207 21.27 -10.07 -8.62
N ARG A 208 19.96 -10.24 -8.80
CA ARG A 208 19.07 -9.13 -9.13
C ARG A 208 18.52 -8.58 -7.82
N VAL A 209 18.67 -7.28 -7.58
CA VAL A 209 18.28 -6.62 -6.34
C VAL A 209 17.36 -5.44 -6.61
N SER A 210 16.34 -5.28 -5.76
CA SER A 210 15.44 -4.10 -5.75
C SER A 210 16.20 -2.89 -5.22
N GLY A 211 15.98 -1.72 -5.83
CA GLY A 211 16.51 -0.46 -5.33
C GLY A 211 15.94 -0.07 -3.97
N SER A 212 14.74 -0.50 -3.62
CA SER A 212 14.07 -0.25 -2.33
C SER A 212 14.58 -1.13 -1.20
N MET A 213 15.26 -2.25 -1.50
CA MET A 213 15.80 -3.15 -0.49
C MET A 213 16.71 -2.41 0.49
N ARG A 214 16.58 -2.70 1.78
CA ARG A 214 17.44 -2.14 2.83
C ARG A 214 18.88 -2.61 2.61
N VAL A 215 19.80 -1.66 2.68
CA VAL A 215 21.21 -1.95 2.44
C VAL A 215 21.82 -2.86 3.52
N ASP A 216 21.30 -2.82 4.75
CA ASP A 216 21.73 -3.69 5.84
C ASP A 216 21.38 -5.17 5.55
N GLU A 217 20.17 -5.45 5.11
CA GLU A 217 19.71 -6.79 4.72
C GLU A 217 20.49 -7.31 3.50
N PHE A 218 20.71 -6.44 2.53
CA PHE A 218 21.52 -6.77 1.35
C PHE A 218 22.97 -7.12 1.71
N ALA A 219 23.56 -6.38 2.67
CA ALA A 219 24.91 -6.62 3.15
C ALA A 219 25.03 -7.94 3.93
N GLU A 220 24.01 -8.28 4.71
CA GLU A 220 23.93 -9.54 5.46
C GLU A 220 23.81 -10.74 4.51
N GLU A 221 22.90 -10.66 3.53
CA GLU A 221 22.69 -11.74 2.55
C GLU A 221 23.93 -12.02 1.67
N LEU A 222 24.67 -10.95 1.30
CA LEU A 222 25.86 -11.08 0.47
C LEU A 222 27.17 -11.15 1.27
N ASP A 223 27.14 -11.13 2.60
CA ASP A 223 28.29 -11.20 3.50
C ASP A 223 29.40 -10.17 3.09
N PHE A 224 29.06 -8.88 3.19
CA PHE A 224 30.02 -7.78 2.99
C PHE A 224 29.84 -6.67 4.03
N THR A 225 30.86 -5.82 4.20
CA THR A 225 30.87 -4.79 5.24
C THR A 225 30.49 -3.43 4.68
N LEU A 226 29.54 -2.75 5.33
CA LEU A 226 29.15 -1.38 5.02
C LEU A 226 30.03 -0.36 5.75
N PRO A 227 30.23 0.85 5.19
CA PRO A 227 30.86 1.97 5.89
C PRO A 227 30.02 2.40 7.10
N GLU A 228 30.70 2.77 8.23
CA GLU A 228 30.02 3.22 9.45
C GLU A 228 29.37 4.60 9.31
N ASP A 229 29.88 5.46 8.44
CA ASP A 229 29.48 6.86 8.23
C ASP A 229 28.69 7.07 6.94
N ARG A 230 27.90 6.05 6.51
CA ARG A 230 27.03 6.13 5.34
C ARG A 230 25.83 7.06 5.60
N ASP A 231 25.33 7.69 4.53
CA ASP A 231 24.14 8.56 4.51
C ASP A 231 22.98 7.97 3.68
N TYR A 232 22.95 6.64 3.49
CA TYR A 232 21.95 5.92 2.72
C TYR A 232 21.48 4.65 3.46
N ASP A 233 20.20 4.33 3.31
CA ASP A 233 19.53 3.19 3.94
C ASP A 233 19.08 2.12 2.94
N THR A 234 19.07 2.42 1.63
CA THR A 234 18.62 1.52 0.56
C THR A 234 19.72 1.24 -0.45
N VAL A 235 19.58 0.16 -1.21
CA VAL A 235 20.48 -0.20 -2.32
C VAL A 235 20.50 0.90 -3.39
N ALA A 236 19.34 1.50 -3.72
CA ALA A 236 19.29 2.64 -4.63
C ALA A 236 20.10 3.82 -4.09
N GLY A 237 19.97 4.16 -2.80
CA GLY A 237 20.77 5.20 -2.16
C GLY A 237 22.26 4.92 -2.22
N MET A 238 22.67 3.68 -1.96
CA MET A 238 24.07 3.24 -2.07
C MET A 238 24.62 3.42 -3.49
N ILE A 239 23.87 3.04 -4.53
CA ILE A 239 24.26 3.21 -5.92
C ILE A 239 24.34 4.70 -6.28
N LEU A 240 23.31 5.49 -5.90
CA LEU A 240 23.24 6.93 -6.18
C LEU A 240 24.37 7.71 -5.49
N SER A 241 24.82 7.30 -4.31
CA SER A 241 25.95 7.94 -3.62
C SER A 241 27.27 7.87 -4.39
N CYS A 242 27.39 6.90 -5.32
CA CYS A 242 28.57 6.70 -6.17
C CYS A 242 28.49 7.44 -7.51
N LEU A 243 27.30 7.99 -7.85
CA LEU A 243 27.10 8.69 -9.12
C LEU A 243 27.28 10.20 -8.96
N PRO A 244 27.88 10.91 -9.92
CA PRO A 244 28.08 12.36 -9.85
C PRO A 244 26.77 13.16 -9.98
N THR A 245 25.74 12.56 -10.57
CA THR A 245 24.42 13.16 -10.78
C THR A 245 23.37 12.06 -10.75
N ILE A 246 22.14 12.43 -10.39
CA ILE A 246 20.99 11.51 -10.49
C ILE A 246 20.78 11.17 -11.97
N PRO A 247 20.79 9.88 -12.35
CA PRO A 247 20.63 9.48 -13.75
C PRO A 247 19.22 9.75 -14.26
N GLU A 248 19.09 9.94 -15.58
CA GLU A 248 17.79 10.11 -16.25
C GLU A 248 17.11 8.74 -16.47
N ASP A 249 15.79 8.77 -16.59
CA ASP A 249 14.98 7.59 -16.83
C ASP A 249 15.44 6.84 -18.10
N GLY A 250 15.46 5.52 -18.02
CA GLY A 250 15.90 4.66 -19.12
C GLY A 250 17.43 4.57 -19.32
N THR A 251 18.23 5.22 -18.47
CA THR A 251 19.69 5.02 -18.46
C THR A 251 20.07 3.80 -17.62
N THR A 252 21.22 3.18 -17.91
CA THR A 252 21.72 1.98 -17.22
C THR A 252 23.15 2.19 -16.75
N PRO A 253 23.39 3.05 -15.72
CA PRO A 253 24.72 3.28 -15.20
C PRO A 253 25.25 2.04 -14.47
N SER A 254 26.59 1.91 -14.46
CA SER A 254 27.29 0.90 -13.66
C SER A 254 28.16 1.58 -12.62
N VAL A 255 28.20 1.04 -11.41
CA VAL A 255 29.02 1.55 -10.29
C VAL A 255 29.67 0.40 -9.52
N GLU A 256 30.78 0.70 -8.86
CA GLU A 256 31.46 -0.24 -7.97
C GLU A 256 31.57 0.37 -6.58
N THR A 257 31.07 -0.36 -5.59
CA THR A 257 31.15 0.07 -4.19
C THR A 257 31.13 -1.15 -3.25
N CYS A 258 31.82 -1.04 -2.13
CA CYS A 258 31.90 -2.10 -1.11
C CYS A 258 32.29 -3.49 -1.64
N GLY A 259 33.09 -3.56 -2.71
CA GLY A 259 33.49 -4.82 -3.34
C GLY A 259 32.39 -5.48 -4.18
N ILE A 260 31.37 -4.71 -4.54
CA ILE A 260 30.25 -5.16 -5.39
C ILE A 260 30.19 -4.25 -6.61
N HIS A 261 30.01 -4.87 -7.77
CA HIS A 261 29.73 -4.20 -9.03
C HIS A 261 28.23 -4.24 -9.28
N PHE A 262 27.61 -3.06 -9.52
CA PHE A 262 26.20 -2.89 -9.82
C PHE A 262 26.02 -2.45 -11.27
N ASP A 263 25.14 -3.16 -11.98
CA ASP A 263 24.62 -2.74 -13.30
C ASP A 263 23.14 -2.38 -13.12
N VAL A 264 22.78 -1.08 -13.18
CA VAL A 264 21.39 -0.64 -13.06
C VAL A 264 20.59 -1.10 -14.27
N GLN A 265 19.45 -1.73 -14.05
CA GLN A 265 18.59 -2.27 -15.10
C GLN A 265 17.42 -1.36 -15.46
N SER A 266 16.79 -0.72 -14.46
CA SER A 266 15.64 0.17 -14.68
C SER A 266 15.66 1.37 -13.75
N ILE A 267 15.34 2.54 -14.33
CA ILE A 267 15.15 3.81 -13.64
C ILE A 267 13.85 4.41 -14.14
N GLU A 268 12.95 4.74 -13.20
CA GLU A 268 11.69 5.42 -13.45
C GLU A 268 11.53 6.54 -12.41
N ASP A 269 11.02 7.68 -12.82
CA ASP A 269 10.88 8.87 -11.97
C ASP A 269 12.15 9.23 -11.17
N ARG A 270 13.32 9.03 -11.81
CA ARG A 270 14.66 9.23 -11.20
C ARG A 270 14.96 8.31 -10.01
N LYS A 271 14.19 7.22 -9.86
CA LYS A 271 14.41 6.18 -8.86
C LYS A 271 14.99 4.94 -9.55
N ILE A 272 15.99 4.34 -8.93
CA ILE A 272 16.50 3.04 -9.36
C ILE A 272 15.53 1.98 -8.84
N LEU A 273 14.88 1.25 -9.76
CA LEU A 273 13.96 0.18 -9.40
C LEU A 273 14.70 -1.15 -9.25
N TRP A 274 15.58 -1.48 -10.22
CA TRP A 274 16.30 -2.75 -10.23
C TRP A 274 17.75 -2.57 -10.65
N ALA A 275 18.62 -3.35 -10.01
CA ALA A 275 20.02 -3.48 -10.39
C ALA A 275 20.46 -4.96 -10.36
N VAL A 276 21.52 -5.28 -11.11
CA VAL A 276 22.27 -6.53 -10.99
C VAL A 276 23.52 -6.28 -10.21
N ALA A 277 23.72 -7.04 -9.14
CA ALA A 277 24.88 -6.99 -8.26
C ALA A 277 25.78 -8.20 -8.50
N ARG A 278 27.11 -7.99 -8.53
CA ARG A 278 28.13 -9.05 -8.63
C ARG A 278 29.24 -8.78 -7.64
N LYS A 279 29.65 -9.78 -6.88
CA LYS A 279 30.85 -9.66 -6.03
C LYS A 279 32.09 -9.52 -6.91
N ILE A 280 32.92 -8.54 -6.61
CA ILE A 280 34.25 -8.38 -7.22
C ILE A 280 35.19 -9.35 -6.52
N VAL A 281 35.51 -10.46 -7.17
CA VAL A 281 36.54 -11.38 -6.68
C VAL A 281 37.89 -10.74 -7.02
N PRO A 282 38.73 -10.40 -6.04
CA PRO A 282 40.07 -9.92 -6.37
C PRO A 282 40.82 -11.01 -7.14
N GLU A 283 41.31 -10.69 -8.35
CA GLU A 283 42.24 -11.59 -9.06
C GLU A 283 43.41 -11.90 -8.12
N LYS A 284 43.65 -13.19 -7.87
CA LYS A 284 44.88 -13.60 -7.21
C LYS A 284 46.03 -13.19 -8.15
N GLU A 285 46.82 -12.20 -7.74
CA GLU A 285 48.13 -11.99 -8.35
C GLU A 285 48.87 -13.31 -8.21
N ASP A 286 49.11 -13.97 -9.33
CA ASP A 286 50.04 -15.12 -9.39
C ASP A 286 51.43 -14.57 -9.04
N GLU A 287 51.89 -14.82 -7.81
CA GLU A 287 53.28 -14.65 -7.42
C GLU A 287 54.13 -15.61 -8.27
N GLU A 288 54.89 -15.04 -9.25
CA GLU A 288 56.02 -15.68 -9.87
C GLU A 288 57.24 -15.69 -8.92
#